data_5d4563b100a53ee7d13f2c0156e5714f
#
_entry.id   5d4563b100a53ee7d13f2c0156e5714f
#
_cell.length_a   1.000
_cell.length_b   1.000
_cell.length_c   1.000
_cell.angle_alpha   90.00
_cell.angle_beta   90.00
_cell.angle_gamma   90.00
#
_symmetry.space_group_name_H-M   'P 1'
#
loop_
_entity.id
_entity.type
_entity.pdbx_description
1 polymer ?
#
loop_
_entity_poly.entity_id
_entity_poly.type
_entity_poly.pdbx_seq_one_letter_code
_entity_poly.pdbx_strand_id
1 'polypeptide(L)'
;GEEVLDMGCATGTLAVPLARAGHRIHGCDFAEAMLAILDERAADENLPITSHLLAWEDDWEEAGLGENTVDVAFASRSLMSGDVPACVRKLDAAARSRAAVVVPDSLLPSRDPRLLTYLGRSARRARIVRDVTRALAPLGRIPVFATTRTFRPMRFSPFDEARADLRRLAGPEPFTAREQRLFDAYAAQHVVREDAATASGQAGDQWVLDYRLPVTWVFIGWRTDGSEWA
;
A
#
# COMPACT_ATOMS: atom_id res chain seq x y z
N GLY A 1 6.93 23.51 10.41
CA GLY A 1 6.45 22.21 9.91
C GLY A 1 5.20 21.79 10.62
N GLU A 2 4.43 20.91 10.00
CA GLU A 2 3.24 20.31 10.62
C GLU A 2 3.64 19.05 11.40
N GLU A 3 2.78 18.64 12.31
CA GLU A 3 2.81 17.36 12.98
C GLU A 3 2.02 16.34 12.17
N VAL A 4 2.67 15.23 11.79
CA VAL A 4 2.11 14.31 10.79
C VAL A 4 2.17 12.87 11.31
N LEU A 5 1.05 12.15 11.24
CA LEU A 5 0.97 10.72 11.52
C LEU A 5 0.97 9.93 10.22
N ASP A 6 1.93 9.01 10.06
CA ASP A 6 2.04 8.04 8.95
C ASP A 6 1.71 6.64 9.48
N MET A 7 0.46 6.17 9.27
CA MET A 7 0.03 4.85 9.73
C MET A 7 0.35 3.75 8.71
N GLY A 8 1.20 2.81 9.11
CA GLY A 8 1.82 1.81 8.25
C GLY A 8 3.02 2.41 7.51
N CYS A 9 3.87 3.11 8.23
CA CYS A 9 5.02 3.84 7.69
C CYS A 9 6.13 2.93 7.15
N ALA A 10 6.14 1.66 7.52
CA ALA A 10 7.18 0.69 7.20
C ALA A 10 8.59 1.26 7.48
N THR A 11 9.48 1.21 6.50
CA THR A 11 10.86 1.75 6.63
C THR A 11 10.96 3.25 6.33
N GLY A 12 9.84 3.99 6.34
CA GLY A 12 9.81 5.45 6.19
C GLY A 12 9.78 5.98 4.76
N THR A 13 9.14 5.27 3.82
CA THR A 13 9.06 5.70 2.42
C THR A 13 8.47 7.12 2.27
N LEU A 14 7.50 7.50 3.10
CA LEU A 14 6.93 8.85 3.15
C LEU A 14 7.42 9.63 4.37
N ALA A 15 7.57 8.98 5.52
CA ALA A 15 8.02 9.61 6.75
C ALA A 15 9.36 10.35 6.59
N VAL A 16 10.37 9.70 6.00
CA VAL A 16 11.70 10.31 5.83
C VAL A 16 11.68 11.56 4.93
N PRO A 17 11.12 11.54 3.70
CA PRO A 17 11.08 12.76 2.89
C PRO A 17 10.23 13.88 3.51
N LEU A 18 9.16 13.57 4.23
CA LEU A 18 8.36 14.57 4.95
C LEU A 18 9.15 15.21 6.11
N ALA A 19 9.90 14.40 6.86
CA ALA A 19 10.77 14.91 7.93
C ALA A 19 11.89 15.80 7.37
N ARG A 20 12.50 15.42 6.25
CA ARG A 20 13.48 16.27 5.53
C ARG A 20 12.89 17.60 5.07
N ALA A 21 11.58 17.63 4.75
CA ALA A 21 10.85 18.85 4.42
C ALA A 21 10.49 19.71 5.64
N GLY A 22 10.86 19.29 6.85
CA GLY A 22 10.69 20.05 8.08
C GLY A 22 9.43 19.74 8.89
N HIS A 23 8.73 18.64 8.57
CA HIS A 23 7.60 18.15 9.36
C HIS A 23 8.06 17.25 10.50
N ARG A 24 7.33 17.25 11.64
CA ARG A 24 7.51 16.28 12.72
C ARG A 24 6.64 15.06 12.44
N ILE A 25 7.23 13.87 12.45
CA ILE A 25 6.57 12.65 12.00
C ILE A 25 6.38 11.67 13.17
N HIS A 26 5.15 11.19 13.32
CA HIS A 26 4.80 10.01 14.11
C HIS A 26 4.63 8.85 13.14
N GLY A 27 5.68 8.01 13.02
CA GLY A 27 5.68 6.84 12.15
C GLY A 27 5.15 5.62 12.90
N CYS A 28 3.99 5.09 12.52
CA CYS A 28 3.35 3.95 13.16
C CYS A 28 3.42 2.72 12.25
N ASP A 29 3.85 1.59 12.78
CA ASP A 29 3.80 0.29 12.10
C ASP A 29 3.69 -0.85 13.12
N PHE A 30 3.06 -1.97 12.73
CA PHE A 30 2.97 -3.16 13.58
C PHE A 30 4.24 -4.03 13.54
N ALA A 31 5.12 -3.79 12.57
CA ALA A 31 6.33 -4.57 12.33
C ALA A 31 7.56 -3.90 12.95
N GLU A 32 7.98 -4.37 14.13
CA GLU A 32 9.15 -3.85 14.85
C GLU A 32 10.41 -3.78 13.98
N ALA A 33 10.65 -4.80 13.13
CA ALA A 33 11.80 -4.81 12.23
C ALA A 33 11.78 -3.68 11.18
N MET A 34 10.60 -3.19 10.78
CA MET A 34 10.46 -2.04 9.88
C MET A 34 10.75 -0.74 10.59
N LEU A 35 10.27 -0.61 11.83
CA LEU A 35 10.55 0.55 12.68
C LEU A 35 12.03 0.66 13.02
N ALA A 36 12.72 -0.43 13.31
CA ALA A 36 14.16 -0.42 13.56
C ALA A 36 14.94 0.20 12.39
N ILE A 37 14.56 -0.11 11.13
CA ILE A 37 15.18 0.48 9.94
C ILE A 37 14.81 1.99 9.82
N LEU A 38 13.59 2.36 10.18
CA LEU A 38 13.17 3.76 10.21
C LEU A 38 13.96 4.55 11.23
N ASP A 39 14.14 4.01 12.45
CA ASP A 39 14.87 4.64 13.54
C ASP A 39 16.34 4.83 13.20
N GLU A 40 16.99 3.83 12.60
CA GLU A 40 18.36 3.94 12.09
C GLU A 40 18.48 5.11 11.10
N ARG A 41 17.59 5.19 10.11
CA ARG A 41 17.58 6.29 9.13
C ARG A 41 17.32 7.65 9.77
N ALA A 42 16.39 7.70 10.73
CA ALA A 42 16.08 8.94 11.44
C ALA A 42 17.29 9.42 12.27
N ALA A 43 18.00 8.50 12.93
CA ALA A 43 19.20 8.82 13.71
C ALA A 43 20.35 9.27 12.81
N ASP A 44 20.61 8.58 11.70
CA ASP A 44 21.70 8.90 10.77
C ASP A 44 21.59 10.33 10.21
N GLU A 45 20.36 10.79 9.97
CA GLU A 45 20.09 12.10 9.38
C GLU A 45 19.58 13.13 10.41
N ASN A 46 19.49 12.76 11.70
CA ASN A 46 18.92 13.60 12.76
C ASN A 46 17.52 14.16 12.39
N LEU A 47 16.63 13.28 11.89
CA LEU A 47 15.30 13.66 11.47
C LEU A 47 14.28 13.66 12.62
N PRO A 48 13.34 14.60 12.65
CA PRO A 48 12.29 14.67 13.66
C PRO A 48 11.20 13.60 13.44
N ILE A 49 11.57 12.33 13.58
CA ILE A 49 10.69 11.17 13.47
C ILE A 49 10.63 10.47 14.83
N THR A 50 9.42 10.20 15.30
CA THR A 50 9.16 9.33 16.46
C THR A 50 8.44 8.08 15.94
N SER A 51 9.01 6.91 16.17
CA SER A 51 8.39 5.65 15.80
C SER A 51 7.49 5.10 16.91
N HIS A 52 6.40 4.44 16.51
CA HIS A 52 5.43 3.83 17.41
C HIS A 52 5.13 2.40 16.92
N LEU A 53 5.38 1.40 17.75
CA LEU A 53 4.93 0.03 17.49
C LEU A 53 3.43 -0.01 17.73
N LEU A 54 2.65 0.14 16.67
CA LEU A 54 1.20 0.35 16.74
C LEU A 54 0.51 -0.28 15.53
N ALA A 55 -0.50 -1.12 15.79
CA ALA A 55 -1.38 -1.67 14.78
C ALA A 55 -2.68 -0.87 14.64
N TRP A 56 -3.47 -1.18 13.59
CA TRP A 56 -4.79 -0.57 13.41
C TRP A 56 -5.77 -0.92 14.53
N GLU A 57 -5.63 -2.09 15.13
CA GLU A 57 -6.49 -2.65 16.15
C GLU A 57 -6.18 -2.11 17.56
N ASP A 58 -4.96 -1.60 17.77
CA ASP A 58 -4.50 -1.12 19.08
C ASP A 58 -5.21 0.15 19.53
N ASP A 59 -5.09 0.47 20.81
CA ASP A 59 -5.60 1.73 21.38
C ASP A 59 -4.64 2.87 21.08
N TRP A 60 -5.07 3.80 20.22
CA TRP A 60 -4.26 4.94 19.81
C TRP A 60 -4.19 6.03 20.88
N GLU A 61 -5.17 6.09 21.79
CA GLU A 61 -5.15 7.04 22.92
C GLU A 61 -4.07 6.64 23.93
N GLU A 62 -3.95 5.36 24.26
CA GLU A 62 -2.87 4.83 25.10
C GLU A 62 -1.48 5.10 24.49
N ALA A 63 -1.37 5.07 23.17
CA ALA A 63 -0.14 5.40 22.44
C ALA A 63 0.13 6.92 22.35
N GLY A 64 -0.75 7.77 22.89
CA GLY A 64 -0.65 9.23 22.81
C GLY A 64 -0.99 9.78 21.41
N LEU A 65 -1.69 9.03 20.59
CA LEU A 65 -2.08 9.38 19.21
C LEU A 65 -3.61 9.43 19.06
N GLY A 66 -4.31 9.76 20.13
CA GLY A 66 -5.76 9.91 20.17
C GLY A 66 -6.28 11.17 19.45
N GLU A 67 -7.36 11.75 19.98
CA GLU A 67 -8.03 12.89 19.35
C GLU A 67 -7.14 14.14 19.23
N ASN A 68 -7.13 14.76 18.06
CA ASN A 68 -6.48 16.05 17.79
C ASN A 68 -4.99 16.10 18.16
N THR A 69 -4.27 15.00 18.01
CA THR A 69 -2.85 14.93 18.38
C THR A 69 -1.91 15.41 17.27
N VAL A 70 -2.29 15.29 16.02
CA VAL A 70 -1.47 15.70 14.87
C VAL A 70 -2.22 16.67 13.96
N ASP A 71 -1.51 17.41 13.10
CA ASP A 71 -2.15 18.30 12.13
C ASP A 71 -2.72 17.51 10.96
N VAL A 72 -1.98 16.48 10.52
CA VAL A 72 -2.33 15.62 9.40
C VAL A 72 -2.16 14.16 9.78
N ALA A 73 -3.15 13.32 9.51
CA ALA A 73 -3.04 11.87 9.65
C ALA A 73 -3.27 11.18 8.31
N PHE A 74 -2.38 10.26 7.93
CA PHE A 74 -2.58 9.52 6.70
C PHE A 74 -2.16 8.05 6.78
N ALA A 75 -2.66 7.26 5.83
CA ALA A 75 -2.27 5.87 5.65
C ALA A 75 -2.08 5.57 4.15
N SER A 76 -0.85 5.30 3.75
CA SER A 76 -0.53 5.06 2.36
C SER A 76 -0.24 3.59 2.10
N ARG A 77 -1.16 2.89 1.42
CA ARG A 77 -1.07 1.46 1.05
C ARG A 77 -1.01 0.50 2.25
N SER A 78 -1.42 0.96 3.40
CA SER A 78 -1.37 0.25 4.68
C SER A 78 -2.74 -0.02 5.29
N LEU A 79 -3.84 0.45 4.67
CA LEU A 79 -5.20 0.20 5.14
C LEU A 79 -5.60 -1.25 4.82
N MET A 80 -5.13 -2.19 5.64
CA MET A 80 -5.30 -3.64 5.47
C MET A 80 -6.19 -4.29 6.54
N SER A 81 -6.81 -3.47 7.43
CA SER A 81 -7.70 -3.96 8.49
C SER A 81 -9.03 -4.49 7.93
N GLY A 82 -9.64 -5.42 8.66
CA GLY A 82 -10.99 -5.91 8.40
C GLY A 82 -12.10 -4.88 8.70
N ASP A 83 -11.82 -3.86 9.52
CA ASP A 83 -12.75 -2.77 9.91
C ASP A 83 -12.30 -1.42 9.34
N VAL A 84 -12.51 -1.22 8.04
CA VAL A 84 -12.22 0.06 7.36
C VAL A 84 -12.91 1.26 8.03
N PRO A 85 -14.19 1.19 8.43
CA PRO A 85 -14.82 2.28 9.17
C PRO A 85 -14.11 2.68 10.46
N ALA A 86 -13.63 1.73 11.25
CA ALA A 86 -12.87 2.03 12.47
C ALA A 86 -11.55 2.73 12.14
N CYS A 87 -10.82 2.26 11.13
CA CYS A 87 -9.58 2.88 10.68
C CYS A 87 -9.78 4.34 10.22
N VAL A 88 -10.84 4.59 9.45
CA VAL A 88 -11.18 5.96 8.98
C VAL A 88 -11.50 6.86 10.16
N ARG A 89 -12.28 6.38 11.15
CA ARG A 89 -12.59 7.15 12.36
C ARG A 89 -11.33 7.49 13.17
N LYS A 90 -10.38 6.56 13.30
CA LYS A 90 -9.12 6.81 14.02
C LYS A 90 -8.28 7.88 13.34
N LEU A 91 -8.13 7.83 12.01
CA LEU A 91 -7.43 8.88 11.27
C LEU A 91 -8.13 10.24 11.38
N ASP A 92 -9.48 10.25 11.26
CA ASP A 92 -10.27 11.47 11.39
C ASP A 92 -10.12 12.09 12.79
N ALA A 93 -10.18 11.27 13.84
CA ALA A 93 -10.06 11.74 15.22
C ALA A 93 -8.66 12.26 15.53
N ALA A 94 -7.61 11.56 15.10
CA ALA A 94 -6.22 11.95 15.38
C ALA A 94 -5.83 13.28 14.72
N ALA A 95 -6.40 13.61 13.57
CA ALA A 95 -6.03 14.78 12.77
C ALA A 95 -6.80 16.05 13.16
N ARG A 96 -6.10 17.12 13.46
CA ARG A 96 -6.68 18.45 13.69
C ARG A 96 -7.25 19.09 12.42
N SER A 97 -6.67 18.82 11.25
CA SER A 97 -7.05 19.54 10.04
C SER A 97 -7.36 18.66 8.84
N ARG A 98 -6.55 17.64 8.57
CA ARG A 98 -6.65 16.84 7.34
C ARG A 98 -6.32 15.39 7.59
N ALA A 99 -7.07 14.50 6.95
CA ALA A 99 -6.72 13.11 6.91
C ALA A 99 -6.81 12.55 5.49
N ALA A 100 -6.05 11.48 5.21
CA ALA A 100 -6.02 10.89 3.88
C ALA A 100 -5.68 9.40 3.92
N VAL A 101 -6.14 8.68 2.90
CA VAL A 101 -5.69 7.32 2.63
C VAL A 101 -5.30 7.15 1.16
N VAL A 102 -4.33 6.29 0.89
CA VAL A 102 -4.02 5.82 -0.46
C VAL A 102 -4.30 4.32 -0.53
N VAL A 103 -5.27 3.96 -1.35
CA VAL A 103 -5.79 2.59 -1.44
C VAL A 103 -5.82 2.11 -2.89
N PRO A 104 -5.80 0.79 -3.15
CA PRO A 104 -5.98 0.29 -4.51
C PRO A 104 -7.40 0.57 -5.00
N ASP A 105 -7.53 0.91 -6.30
CA ASP A 105 -8.84 1.19 -6.92
C ASP A 105 -9.76 -0.04 -6.93
N SER A 106 -9.58 -0.90 -7.91
CA SER A 106 -10.55 -1.99 -8.15
C SER A 106 -9.94 -3.37 -8.05
N LEU A 107 -8.64 -3.48 -8.24
CA LEU A 107 -7.89 -4.73 -8.14
C LEU A 107 -6.81 -4.59 -7.08
N LEU A 108 -6.72 -5.62 -6.24
CA LEU A 108 -5.61 -5.72 -5.31
C LEU A 108 -4.29 -5.81 -6.09
N PRO A 109 -3.22 -5.15 -5.63
CA PRO A 109 -1.90 -5.23 -6.26
C PRO A 109 -1.33 -6.66 -6.35
N SER A 110 -1.92 -7.58 -5.57
CA SER A 110 -1.58 -9.00 -5.55
C SER A 110 -2.32 -9.82 -6.63
N ARG A 111 -2.96 -9.18 -7.61
CA ARG A 111 -3.68 -9.85 -8.70
C ARG A 111 -3.18 -9.38 -10.05
N ASP A 112 -3.10 -10.30 -11.00
CA ASP A 112 -2.79 -9.99 -12.39
C ASP A 112 -4.07 -10.06 -13.25
N PRO A 113 -4.58 -8.92 -13.74
CA PRO A 113 -5.80 -8.91 -14.54
C PRO A 113 -5.66 -9.64 -15.88
N ARG A 114 -4.46 -9.67 -16.48
CA ARG A 114 -4.22 -10.38 -17.74
C ARG A 114 -4.29 -11.89 -17.54
N LEU A 115 -3.57 -12.39 -16.52
CA LEU A 115 -3.59 -13.79 -16.15
C LEU A 115 -5.03 -14.24 -15.79
N LEU A 116 -5.74 -13.47 -14.98
CA LEU A 116 -7.12 -13.79 -14.61
C LEU A 116 -8.03 -13.88 -15.82
N THR A 117 -7.94 -12.92 -16.75
CA THR A 117 -8.70 -12.93 -17.99
C THR A 117 -8.37 -14.16 -18.85
N TYR A 118 -7.08 -14.49 -18.99
CA TYR A 118 -6.61 -15.64 -19.74
C TYR A 118 -7.13 -16.98 -19.16
N LEU A 119 -7.19 -17.08 -17.84
CA LEU A 119 -7.75 -18.24 -17.13
C LEU A 119 -9.29 -18.30 -17.17
N GLY A 120 -9.96 -17.26 -17.67
CA GLY A 120 -11.41 -17.13 -17.61
C GLY A 120 -11.95 -16.82 -16.22
N ARG A 121 -11.11 -16.30 -15.32
CA ARG A 121 -11.47 -15.90 -13.98
C ARG A 121 -11.88 -14.43 -13.93
N SER A 122 -12.90 -14.15 -13.13
CA SER A 122 -13.24 -12.76 -12.79
C SER A 122 -12.36 -12.26 -11.65
N ALA A 123 -11.76 -11.10 -11.83
CA ALA A 123 -11.07 -10.44 -10.74
C ALA A 123 -12.08 -9.97 -9.68
N ARG A 124 -11.88 -10.39 -8.43
CA ARG A 124 -12.65 -9.83 -7.32
C ARG A 124 -12.26 -8.37 -7.14
N ARG A 125 -13.21 -7.46 -7.33
CA ARG A 125 -12.95 -6.02 -7.13
C ARG A 125 -12.76 -5.72 -5.66
N ALA A 126 -11.70 -4.99 -5.33
CA ALA A 126 -11.55 -4.39 -4.03
C ALA A 126 -12.71 -3.39 -3.80
N ARG A 127 -13.23 -3.39 -2.59
CA ARG A 127 -14.33 -2.49 -2.21
C ARG A 127 -13.86 -1.33 -1.35
N ILE A 128 -12.54 -1.26 -1.14
CA ILE A 128 -11.92 -0.38 -0.16
C ILE A 128 -12.26 1.11 -0.39
N VAL A 129 -12.22 1.58 -1.64
CA VAL A 129 -12.60 2.97 -1.99
C VAL A 129 -14.04 3.27 -1.55
N ARG A 130 -14.97 2.36 -1.87
CA ARG A 130 -16.37 2.49 -1.46
C ARG A 130 -16.53 2.43 0.06
N ASP A 131 -15.79 1.55 0.72
CA ASP A 131 -15.91 1.34 2.16
C ASP A 131 -15.34 2.54 2.92
N VAL A 132 -14.24 3.15 2.47
CA VAL A 132 -13.72 4.44 2.96
C VAL A 132 -14.75 5.55 2.75
N THR A 133 -15.28 5.72 1.53
CA THR A 133 -16.27 6.77 1.23
C THR A 133 -17.53 6.64 2.09
N ARG A 134 -17.99 5.40 2.32
CA ARG A 134 -19.13 5.15 3.21
C ARG A 134 -18.83 5.46 4.68
N ALA A 135 -17.59 5.26 5.12
CA ALA A 135 -17.19 5.58 6.48
C ALA A 135 -17.13 7.09 6.74
N LEU A 136 -16.84 7.89 5.72
CA LEU A 136 -16.76 9.35 5.82
C LEU A 136 -18.14 10.02 5.89
N ALA A 137 -19.18 9.42 5.27
CA ALA A 137 -20.51 10.01 5.19
C ALA A 137 -21.13 10.32 6.57
N PRO A 138 -21.15 9.39 7.57
CA PRO A 138 -21.70 9.68 8.89
C PRO A 138 -20.87 10.70 9.69
N LEU A 139 -19.60 10.93 9.31
CA LEU A 139 -18.74 11.95 9.91
C LEU A 139 -18.97 13.35 9.28
N GLY A 140 -19.81 13.44 8.25
CA GLY A 140 -20.05 14.69 7.53
C GLY A 140 -18.83 15.18 6.73
N ARG A 141 -17.91 14.27 6.34
CA ARG A 141 -16.70 14.63 5.62
C ARG A 141 -16.92 14.61 4.12
N ILE A 142 -16.34 15.60 3.43
CA ILE A 142 -16.40 15.75 1.97
C ILE A 142 -15.06 15.25 1.39
N PRO A 143 -15.02 14.04 0.77
CA PRO A 143 -13.78 13.50 0.24
C PRO A 143 -13.41 14.13 -1.11
N VAL A 144 -12.10 14.36 -1.30
CA VAL A 144 -11.51 14.61 -2.60
C VAL A 144 -10.76 13.37 -3.07
N PHE A 145 -10.69 13.20 -4.40
CA PHE A 145 -10.09 12.02 -5.01
C PHE A 145 -9.01 12.43 -6.01
N ALA A 146 -7.91 11.70 -5.99
CA ALA A 146 -6.92 11.71 -7.05
C ALA A 146 -6.51 10.29 -7.37
N THR A 147 -6.15 10.02 -8.62
CA THR A 147 -5.72 8.70 -9.05
C THR A 147 -4.33 8.74 -9.67
N THR A 148 -3.53 7.73 -9.40
CA THR A 148 -2.27 7.50 -10.07
C THR A 148 -2.16 6.05 -10.51
N ARG A 149 -1.52 5.83 -11.66
CA ARG A 149 -1.28 4.50 -12.19
C ARG A 149 0.22 4.24 -12.19
N THR A 150 0.61 3.17 -11.51
CA THR A 150 1.99 2.70 -11.48
C THR A 150 2.10 1.38 -12.23
N PHE A 151 3.31 1.05 -12.70
CA PHE A 151 3.60 -0.18 -13.40
C PHE A 151 4.72 -0.89 -12.67
N ARG A 152 4.41 -2.04 -12.07
CA ARG A 152 5.36 -2.84 -11.31
C ARG A 152 6.03 -3.88 -12.22
N PRO A 153 7.36 -3.84 -12.40
CA PRO A 153 8.08 -4.95 -12.98
C PRO A 153 8.05 -6.13 -12.00
N MET A 154 7.93 -7.35 -12.52
CA MET A 154 8.03 -8.58 -11.72
C MET A 154 9.33 -9.29 -12.11
N ARG A 155 10.24 -9.41 -11.14
CA ARG A 155 11.52 -10.11 -11.27
C ARG A 155 11.54 -11.28 -10.32
N PHE A 156 12.12 -12.37 -10.77
CA PHE A 156 12.16 -13.64 -10.06
C PHE A 156 13.53 -14.30 -10.18
N SER A 157 13.90 -15.09 -9.17
CA SER A 157 15.09 -15.92 -9.20
C SER A 157 14.89 -17.10 -8.24
N PRO A 158 14.95 -18.34 -8.68
CA PRO A 158 15.02 -18.89 -10.04
C PRO A 158 13.66 -19.04 -10.75
N PHE A 159 13.62 -19.72 -11.91
CA PHE A 159 12.39 -19.89 -12.72
C PHE A 159 11.22 -20.54 -11.99
N ASP A 160 11.47 -21.51 -11.12
CA ASP A 160 10.41 -22.18 -10.35
C ASP A 160 9.73 -21.22 -9.35
N GLU A 161 10.48 -20.26 -8.79
CA GLU A 161 9.91 -19.19 -7.97
C GLU A 161 9.07 -18.23 -8.82
N ALA A 162 9.50 -17.92 -10.05
CA ALA A 162 8.74 -17.11 -10.98
C ALA A 162 7.34 -17.69 -11.22
N ARG A 163 7.28 -18.99 -11.42
CA ARG A 163 6.03 -19.71 -11.64
C ARG A 163 5.16 -19.71 -10.38
N ALA A 164 5.73 -19.92 -9.20
CA ALA A 164 5.02 -19.87 -7.93
C ALA A 164 4.46 -18.47 -7.65
N ASP A 165 5.26 -17.43 -7.92
CA ASP A 165 4.83 -16.03 -7.77
C ASP A 165 3.73 -15.66 -8.73
N LEU A 166 3.86 -16.03 -10.01
CA LEU A 166 2.82 -15.84 -11.00
C LEU A 166 1.53 -16.57 -10.58
N ARG A 167 1.65 -17.78 -10.01
CA ARG A 167 0.50 -18.53 -9.47
C ARG A 167 -0.22 -17.78 -8.36
N ARG A 168 0.52 -17.10 -7.46
CA ARG A 168 -0.06 -16.27 -6.40
C ARG A 168 -0.88 -15.10 -6.95
N LEU A 169 -0.50 -14.54 -8.10
CA LEU A 169 -1.24 -13.46 -8.77
C LEU A 169 -2.60 -13.91 -9.35
N ALA A 170 -2.82 -15.21 -9.51
CA ALA A 170 -4.11 -15.75 -9.92
C ALA A 170 -5.10 -15.94 -8.76
N GLY A 171 -4.64 -15.81 -7.50
CA GLY A 171 -5.47 -15.97 -6.31
C GLY A 171 -5.25 -17.31 -5.59
N PRO A 172 -5.82 -17.44 -4.38
CA PRO A 172 -5.62 -18.62 -3.54
C PRO A 172 -6.42 -19.84 -4.02
N GLU A 173 -7.47 -19.63 -4.83
CA GLU A 173 -8.36 -20.70 -5.26
C GLU A 173 -7.60 -21.76 -6.08
N PRO A 174 -7.82 -23.06 -5.85
CA PRO A 174 -7.16 -24.11 -6.59
C PRO A 174 -7.51 -24.03 -8.09
N PHE A 175 -6.58 -24.46 -8.93
CA PHE A 175 -6.85 -24.57 -10.37
C PHE A 175 -7.58 -25.86 -10.70
N THR A 176 -8.55 -25.76 -11.61
CA THR A 176 -9.05 -26.91 -12.34
C THR A 176 -7.97 -27.45 -13.28
N ALA A 177 -8.11 -28.70 -13.76
CA ALA A 177 -7.18 -29.27 -14.74
C ALA A 177 -7.07 -28.42 -16.04
N ARG A 178 -8.15 -27.73 -16.44
CA ARG A 178 -8.13 -26.81 -17.57
C ARG A 178 -7.32 -25.56 -17.25
N GLU A 179 -7.56 -24.93 -16.11
CA GLU A 179 -6.85 -23.72 -15.70
C GLU A 179 -5.35 -23.99 -15.48
N GLN A 180 -5.00 -25.20 -14.98
CA GLN A 180 -3.61 -25.58 -14.83
C GLN A 180 -2.90 -25.61 -16.20
N ARG A 181 -3.51 -26.19 -17.23
CA ARG A 181 -2.92 -26.19 -18.58
C ARG A 181 -2.80 -24.79 -19.16
N LEU A 182 -3.83 -23.95 -18.97
CA LEU A 182 -3.78 -22.55 -19.40
C LEU A 182 -2.69 -21.76 -18.66
N PHE A 183 -2.57 -21.96 -17.35
CA PHE A 183 -1.52 -21.32 -16.55
C PHE A 183 -0.12 -21.74 -17.01
N ASP A 184 0.09 -23.02 -17.29
CA ASP A 184 1.38 -23.54 -17.76
C ASP A 184 1.77 -22.93 -19.12
N ALA A 185 0.80 -22.81 -20.04
CA ALA A 185 1.00 -22.14 -21.31
C ALA A 185 1.29 -20.64 -21.14
N TYR A 186 0.55 -19.96 -20.25
CA TYR A 186 0.75 -18.55 -19.94
C TYR A 186 2.13 -18.30 -19.34
N ALA A 187 2.52 -19.10 -18.36
CA ALA A 187 3.84 -18.98 -17.73
C ALA A 187 4.98 -19.20 -18.74
N ALA A 188 4.87 -20.22 -19.59
CA ALA A 188 5.86 -20.47 -20.64
C ALA A 188 5.98 -19.34 -21.66
N GLN A 189 4.89 -18.61 -21.91
CA GLN A 189 4.87 -17.50 -22.87
C GLN A 189 5.40 -16.20 -22.27
N HIS A 190 5.06 -15.90 -21.00
CA HIS A 190 5.25 -14.58 -20.42
C HIS A 190 6.33 -14.47 -19.35
N VAL A 191 6.86 -15.60 -18.85
CA VAL A 191 8.02 -15.62 -17.97
C VAL A 191 9.26 -15.83 -18.82
N VAL A 192 10.00 -14.75 -19.05
CA VAL A 192 11.17 -14.73 -19.94
C VAL A 192 12.44 -14.43 -19.18
N ARG A 193 13.60 -14.80 -19.74
CA ARG A 193 14.89 -14.39 -19.18
C ARG A 193 15.09 -12.89 -19.38
N GLU A 194 15.59 -12.20 -18.35
CA GLU A 194 15.99 -10.80 -18.48
C GLU A 194 17.31 -10.74 -19.27
N ASP A 195 17.30 -10.03 -20.39
CA ASP A 195 18.52 -9.81 -21.18
C ASP A 195 19.55 -9.00 -20.39
N ALA A 196 20.81 -9.43 -20.39
CA ALA A 196 21.91 -8.79 -19.66
C ALA A 196 22.13 -7.30 -20.01
N ALA A 197 21.56 -6.81 -21.10
CA ALA A 197 21.62 -5.40 -21.54
C ALA A 197 20.69 -4.47 -20.75
N THR A 198 19.69 -5.00 -20.05
CA THR A 198 18.71 -4.22 -19.26
C THR A 198 18.91 -4.38 -17.75
N ALA A 199 19.79 -5.28 -17.32
CA ALA A 199 20.08 -5.52 -15.92
C ALA A 199 21.05 -4.47 -15.38
N SER A 200 20.57 -3.62 -14.47
CA SER A 200 21.44 -2.73 -13.68
C SER A 200 22.29 -3.58 -12.71
N GLY A 201 23.43 -4.11 -13.17
CA GLY A 201 24.60 -4.35 -12.35
C GLY A 201 24.78 -5.71 -11.68
N GLN A 202 23.91 -6.72 -11.81
CA GLN A 202 24.20 -8.11 -11.41
C GLN A 202 23.65 -9.09 -12.45
N ALA A 203 24.54 -9.62 -13.28
CA ALA A 203 24.24 -10.70 -14.23
C ALA A 203 24.02 -12.01 -13.46
N GLY A 204 22.80 -12.29 -13.08
CA GLY A 204 22.32 -13.56 -12.58
C GLY A 204 21.16 -14.04 -13.43
N ASP A 205 20.87 -15.34 -13.40
CA ASP A 205 19.72 -15.97 -14.06
C ASP A 205 18.40 -15.39 -13.51
N GLN A 206 18.08 -14.14 -13.88
CA GLN A 206 16.81 -13.49 -13.48
C GLN A 206 15.76 -13.74 -14.55
N TRP A 207 14.59 -14.08 -14.06
CA TRP A 207 13.39 -14.25 -14.87
C TRP A 207 12.45 -13.08 -14.62
N VAL A 208 11.80 -12.59 -15.65
CA VAL A 208 10.87 -11.46 -15.58
C VAL A 208 9.57 -11.79 -16.31
N LEU A 209 8.50 -11.10 -15.93
CA LEU A 209 7.35 -11.02 -16.83
C LEU A 209 7.69 -10.07 -17.97
N ASP A 210 7.37 -10.44 -19.21
CA ASP A 210 7.55 -9.63 -20.43
C ASP A 210 6.64 -8.38 -20.47
N TYR A 211 5.88 -8.17 -19.41
CA TYR A 211 5.02 -7.00 -19.20
C TYR A 211 5.09 -6.51 -17.75
N ARG A 212 4.67 -5.26 -17.55
CA ARG A 212 4.56 -4.67 -16.21
C ARG A 212 3.14 -4.76 -15.69
N LEU A 213 2.98 -5.09 -14.41
CA LEU A 213 1.67 -5.12 -13.76
C LEU A 213 1.19 -3.70 -13.49
N PRO A 214 0.02 -3.29 -14.05
CA PRO A 214 -0.57 -2.01 -13.70
C PRO A 214 -1.19 -2.07 -12.31
N VAL A 215 -0.93 -1.06 -11.49
CA VAL A 215 -1.61 -0.84 -10.21
C VAL A 215 -2.15 0.58 -10.22
N THR A 216 -3.46 0.72 -10.05
CA THR A 216 -4.10 2.02 -9.89
C THR A 216 -4.33 2.27 -8.41
N TRP A 217 -3.80 3.37 -7.92
CA TRP A 217 -3.96 3.86 -6.57
C TRP A 217 -4.92 5.03 -6.55
N VAL A 218 -5.77 5.08 -5.55
CA VAL A 218 -6.71 6.18 -5.29
C VAL A 218 -6.28 6.86 -4.00
N PHE A 219 -5.95 8.13 -4.09
CA PHE A 219 -5.88 9.03 -2.94
C PHE A 219 -7.29 9.48 -2.59
N ILE A 220 -7.65 9.39 -1.33
CA ILE A 220 -8.90 9.90 -0.75
C ILE A 220 -8.49 10.78 0.41
N GLY A 221 -8.65 12.09 0.26
CA GLY A 221 -8.36 13.06 1.31
C GLY A 221 -9.63 13.76 1.79
N TRP A 222 -9.66 14.19 3.04
CA TRP A 222 -10.75 14.96 3.62
C TRP A 222 -10.26 15.91 4.70
N ARG A 223 -11.03 16.94 4.96
CA ARG A 223 -10.81 17.83 6.10
C ARG A 223 -11.61 17.35 7.30
N THR A 224 -10.98 17.39 8.47
CA THR A 224 -11.57 16.90 9.72
C THR A 224 -12.53 17.92 10.35
N ASP A 225 -12.49 19.21 9.92
CA ASP A 225 -13.43 20.26 10.28
C ASP A 225 -14.70 20.28 9.38
N GLY A 226 -14.80 19.38 8.40
CA GLY A 226 -15.93 19.30 7.47
C GLY A 226 -15.93 20.37 6.38
N SER A 227 -14.93 21.25 6.31
CA SER A 227 -14.78 22.20 5.22
C SER A 227 -14.31 21.52 3.91
N GLU A 228 -14.39 22.24 2.80
CA GLU A 228 -13.88 21.73 1.52
C GLU A 228 -12.34 21.68 1.52
N TRP A 229 -11.81 20.73 0.79
CA TRP A 229 -10.38 20.61 0.54
C TRP A 229 -9.95 21.74 -0.41
N ALA A 230 -9.11 22.64 0.08
CA ALA A 230 -8.55 23.74 -0.71
C ALA A 230 -7.29 23.31 -1.46
#